data_33f3b8a3a2aa8143c41b16d7df9a9b3e
#
_entry.id   33f3b8a3a2aa8143c41b16d7df9a9b3e
#
_cell.length_a   1.000
_cell.length_b   1.000
_cell.length_c   1.000
_cell.angle_alpha   90.00
_cell.angle_beta   90.00
_cell.angle_gamma   90.00
#
_symmetry.space_group_name_H-M   'P 1'
#
loop_
_entity.id
_entity.type
_entity.pdbx_description
1 polymer ?
#
loop_
_entity_poly.entity_id
_entity_poly.type
_entity_poly.pdbx_seq_one_letter_code
_entity_poly.pdbx_strand_id
1 'polypeptide(L)'
;MKYLFLIIMLFTTSCASLRSVEGFDTLRLKAGNFNLAAWARITKPGKPLRIYVEGDGMAWIDRRTPSADPTPGNDTVLNLAQSDSYPNVVYLARPCQYLPSDTCRPYYWTSGRFAPEIIAAEQDAVNQLMQKYNAPSAELVGYSGGGAVAALL
;
A
#
# COMPACT_ATOMS: atom_id res chain seq x y z
N MET A 1 -31.88 41.60 -24.50
CA MET A 1 -30.90 40.53 -24.74
C MET A 1 -30.34 40.08 -23.42
N LYS A 2 -30.70 38.86 -22.96
CA LYS A 2 -30.22 38.29 -21.70
C LYS A 2 -29.03 37.37 -22.00
N TYR A 3 -27.85 37.74 -21.57
CA TYR A 3 -26.65 36.90 -21.70
C TYR A 3 -26.69 35.82 -20.61
N LEU A 4 -26.87 34.58 -21.02
CA LEU A 4 -26.77 33.39 -20.16
C LEU A 4 -25.27 33.01 -20.00
N PHE A 5 -24.66 33.33 -18.85
CA PHE A 5 -23.30 32.89 -18.57
C PHE A 5 -23.33 31.41 -18.18
N LEU A 6 -22.82 30.54 -19.04
CA LEU A 6 -22.63 29.13 -18.80
C LEU A 6 -21.33 28.97 -17.99
N ILE A 7 -21.46 28.72 -16.66
CA ILE A 7 -20.30 28.39 -15.79
C ILE A 7 -19.94 26.93 -16.05
N ILE A 8 -18.86 26.70 -16.79
CA ILE A 8 -18.26 25.35 -16.95
C ILE A 8 -17.44 25.07 -15.69
N MET A 9 -17.98 24.21 -14.79
CA MET A 9 -17.24 23.68 -13.65
C MET A 9 -16.26 22.63 -14.17
N LEU A 10 -14.98 22.99 -14.27
CA LEU A 10 -13.88 22.06 -14.50
C LEU A 10 -13.64 21.24 -13.22
N PHE A 11 -14.13 20.00 -13.20
CA PHE A 11 -13.73 19.03 -12.18
C PHE A 11 -12.29 18.60 -12.44
N THR A 12 -11.34 19.18 -11.72
CA THR A 12 -9.97 18.65 -11.68
C THR A 12 -9.96 17.40 -10.82
N THR A 13 -9.93 16.22 -11.44
CA THR A 13 -9.62 14.97 -10.73
C THR A 13 -8.17 15.06 -10.27
N SER A 14 -7.97 15.33 -8.99
CA SER A 14 -6.66 15.27 -8.36
C SER A 14 -6.20 13.80 -8.34
N CYS A 15 -5.39 13.40 -9.31
CA CYS A 15 -4.64 12.15 -9.20
C CYS A 15 -3.60 12.33 -8.09
N ALA A 16 -3.85 11.80 -6.91
CA ALA A 16 -2.84 11.71 -5.87
C ALA A 16 -1.62 10.97 -6.44
N SER A 17 -0.52 11.68 -6.67
CA SER A 17 0.73 11.07 -7.14
C SER A 17 1.43 10.44 -5.95
N LEU A 18 1.76 9.13 -6.05
CA LEU A 18 2.65 8.49 -5.09
C LEU A 18 4.04 9.11 -5.22
N ARG A 19 4.72 9.30 -4.08
CA ARG A 19 6.10 9.81 -4.10
C ARG A 19 7.03 8.85 -4.84
N SER A 20 8.03 9.37 -5.51
CA SER A 20 9.13 8.58 -6.05
C SER A 20 10.09 8.17 -4.93
N VAL A 21 10.62 6.96 -5.04
CA VAL A 21 11.65 6.41 -4.14
C VAL A 21 12.82 6.00 -5.02
N GLU A 22 14.01 6.49 -4.68
CA GLU A 22 15.21 6.24 -5.48
C GLU A 22 15.49 4.74 -5.62
N GLY A 23 15.70 4.30 -6.85
CA GLY A 23 15.97 2.90 -7.18
C GLY A 23 14.75 1.97 -7.13
N PHE A 24 13.54 2.50 -6.90
CA PHE A 24 12.30 1.72 -6.85
C PHE A 24 11.27 2.25 -7.85
N ASP A 25 10.63 1.32 -8.56
CA ASP A 25 9.43 1.60 -9.34
C ASP A 25 8.20 1.71 -8.45
N THR A 26 7.37 2.70 -8.69
CA THR A 26 6.12 2.91 -7.95
C THR A 26 4.99 2.12 -8.59
N LEU A 27 4.23 1.40 -7.79
CA LEU A 27 3.14 0.53 -8.23
C LEU A 27 1.83 0.90 -7.55
N ARG A 28 0.73 0.74 -8.27
CA ARG A 28 -0.65 0.79 -7.77
C ARG A 28 -1.28 -0.55 -8.05
N LEU A 29 -1.68 -1.26 -7.01
CA LEU A 29 -2.30 -2.57 -7.11
C LEU A 29 -3.78 -2.44 -6.75
N LYS A 30 -4.66 -2.93 -7.62
CA LYS A 30 -6.08 -3.06 -7.31
C LYS A 30 -6.30 -4.47 -6.75
N ALA A 31 -6.61 -4.57 -5.47
CA ALA A 31 -6.81 -5.84 -4.78
C ALA A 31 -8.19 -5.85 -4.09
N GLY A 32 -9.11 -6.62 -4.63
CA GLY A 32 -10.51 -6.57 -4.23
C GLY A 32 -11.08 -5.16 -4.33
N ASN A 33 -11.59 -4.64 -3.22
CA ASN A 33 -12.17 -3.29 -3.14
C ASN A 33 -11.15 -2.22 -2.69
N PHE A 34 -9.88 -2.60 -2.53
CA PHE A 34 -8.82 -1.70 -2.05
C PHE A 34 -7.83 -1.35 -3.14
N ASN A 35 -7.17 -0.20 -2.97
CA ASN A 35 -5.98 0.18 -3.70
C ASN A 35 -4.79 0.07 -2.75
N LEU A 36 -3.73 -0.62 -3.16
CA LEU A 36 -2.50 -0.72 -2.40
C LEU A 36 -1.35 -0.04 -3.15
N ALA A 37 -0.56 0.72 -2.42
CA ALA A 37 0.68 1.27 -2.94
C ALA A 37 1.82 0.27 -2.71
N ALA A 38 2.72 0.14 -3.67
CA ALA A 38 3.94 -0.60 -3.49
C ALA A 38 5.10 0.10 -4.21
N TRP A 39 6.32 -0.18 -3.74
CA TRP A 39 7.56 0.25 -4.39
C TRP A 39 8.44 -0.98 -4.56
N ALA A 40 8.93 -1.20 -5.77
CA ALA A 40 9.64 -2.41 -6.14
C ALA A 40 11.01 -2.10 -6.76
N ARG A 41 12.08 -2.71 -6.25
CA ARG A 41 13.40 -2.76 -6.85
C ARG A 41 13.65 -4.19 -7.30
N ILE A 42 13.61 -4.43 -8.62
CA ILE A 42 13.75 -5.76 -9.22
C ILE A 42 14.99 -5.78 -10.11
N THR A 43 16.04 -6.45 -9.66
CA THR A 43 17.30 -6.58 -10.42
C THR A 43 17.44 -7.94 -11.09
N LYS A 44 16.67 -8.95 -10.66
CA LYS A 44 16.72 -10.32 -11.21
C LYS A 44 15.30 -10.89 -11.37
N PRO A 45 14.54 -10.48 -12.41
CA PRO A 45 13.22 -11.05 -12.68
C PRO A 45 13.26 -12.60 -12.76
N GLY A 46 12.20 -13.25 -12.31
CA GLY A 46 12.14 -14.72 -12.26
C GLY A 46 12.82 -15.35 -11.03
N LYS A 47 13.37 -14.55 -10.12
CA LYS A 47 13.86 -14.99 -8.82
C LYS A 47 12.87 -14.63 -7.71
N PRO A 48 12.95 -15.25 -6.52
CA PRO A 48 12.07 -14.93 -5.40
C PRO A 48 12.02 -13.43 -5.06
N LEU A 49 10.88 -12.97 -4.55
CA LEU A 49 10.70 -11.63 -3.99
C LEU A 49 10.96 -11.65 -2.48
N ARG A 50 11.46 -10.54 -1.95
CA ARG A 50 11.37 -10.21 -0.53
C ARG A 50 10.43 -9.01 -0.38
N ILE A 51 9.31 -9.21 0.29
CA ILE A 51 8.25 -8.21 0.41
C ILE A 51 8.18 -7.73 1.86
N TYR A 52 8.45 -6.45 2.06
CA TYR A 52 8.33 -5.75 3.33
C TYR A 52 6.89 -5.26 3.48
N VAL A 53 6.13 -5.85 4.39
CA VAL A 53 4.73 -5.48 4.68
C VAL A 53 4.70 -4.43 5.78
N GLU A 54 4.11 -3.28 5.47
CA GLU A 54 4.01 -2.15 6.40
C GLU A 54 3.14 -2.47 7.62
N GLY A 55 3.40 -1.79 8.72
CA GLY A 55 2.61 -1.84 9.95
C GLY A 55 1.28 -1.09 9.84
N ASP A 56 0.65 -0.85 10.98
CA ASP A 56 -0.64 -0.15 11.04
C ASP A 56 -0.53 1.34 10.68
N GLY A 57 0.70 1.86 10.54
CA GLY A 57 0.96 3.25 10.19
C GLY A 57 0.45 4.22 11.28
N MET A 58 -0.11 5.34 10.84
CA MET A 58 -0.74 6.31 11.74
C MET A 58 -2.21 5.94 11.95
N ALA A 59 -2.48 4.74 12.49
CA ALA A 59 -3.85 4.27 12.72
C ALA A 59 -4.62 5.13 13.75
N TRP A 60 -3.92 5.74 14.70
CA TRP A 60 -4.49 6.50 15.81
C TRP A 60 -3.77 7.84 15.99
N ILE A 61 -4.54 8.91 16.24
CA ILE A 61 -4.00 10.22 16.64
C ILE A 61 -3.63 10.19 18.14
N ASP A 62 -4.48 9.57 18.93
CA ASP A 62 -4.31 9.31 20.36
C ASP A 62 -4.92 7.95 20.73
N ARG A 63 -4.95 7.61 22.02
CA ARG A 63 -5.46 6.30 22.49
C ARG A 63 -6.92 6.00 22.14
N ARG A 64 -7.72 6.98 21.70
CA ARG A 64 -9.17 6.84 21.47
C ARG A 64 -9.63 7.37 20.13
N THR A 65 -8.82 8.21 19.47
CA THR A 65 -9.20 8.90 18.24
C THR A 65 -8.52 8.26 17.05
N PRO A 66 -9.23 7.52 16.19
CA PRO A 66 -8.68 7.03 14.95
C PRO A 66 -8.18 8.16 14.06
N SER A 67 -7.08 7.93 13.34
CA SER A 67 -6.63 8.86 12.30
C SER A 67 -7.61 8.88 11.13
N ALA A 68 -7.66 10.00 10.42
CA ALA A 68 -8.36 10.10 9.15
C ALA A 68 -7.57 9.47 7.99
N ASP A 69 -6.24 9.34 8.15
CA ASP A 69 -5.32 8.76 7.15
C ASP A 69 -4.31 7.86 7.88
N PRO A 70 -4.32 6.54 7.61
CA PRO A 70 -3.39 5.59 8.24
C PRO A 70 -2.01 5.56 7.61
N THR A 71 -1.73 6.40 6.63
CA THR A 71 -0.40 6.45 5.98
C THR A 71 0.69 6.65 7.04
N PRO A 72 1.78 5.86 7.01
CA PRO A 72 2.85 5.99 8.00
C PRO A 72 3.43 7.40 8.06
N GLY A 73 3.63 7.92 9.27
CA GLY A 73 4.28 9.21 9.50
C GLY A 73 5.82 9.15 9.45
N ASN A 74 6.40 7.97 9.22
CA ASN A 74 7.84 7.76 9.08
C ASN A 74 8.15 6.67 8.06
N ASP A 75 9.39 6.58 7.62
CA ASP A 75 9.84 5.70 6.55
C ASP A 75 10.57 4.44 7.07
N THR A 76 10.35 4.01 8.30
CA THR A 76 11.11 2.92 8.93
C THR A 76 11.13 1.66 8.06
N VAL A 77 9.97 1.18 7.62
CA VAL A 77 9.89 -0.07 6.82
C VAL A 77 10.41 0.14 5.41
N LEU A 78 10.12 1.29 4.82
CA LEU A 78 10.63 1.65 3.50
C LEU A 78 12.17 1.75 3.51
N ASN A 79 12.76 2.36 4.56
CA ASN A 79 14.21 2.43 4.71
C ASN A 79 14.85 1.05 4.90
N LEU A 80 14.19 0.12 5.61
CA LEU A 80 14.63 -1.27 5.70
C LEU A 80 14.64 -1.93 4.31
N ALA A 81 13.56 -1.76 3.54
CA ALA A 81 13.48 -2.27 2.18
C ALA A 81 14.55 -1.66 1.25
N GLN A 82 14.82 -0.35 1.38
CA GLN A 82 15.87 0.32 0.59
C GLN A 82 17.27 -0.17 0.93
N SER A 83 17.53 -0.46 2.22
CA SER A 83 18.83 -0.91 2.72
C SER A 83 19.11 -2.39 2.45
N ASP A 84 18.10 -3.15 2.03
CA ASP A 84 18.24 -4.59 1.77
C ASP A 84 18.99 -4.82 0.46
N SER A 85 20.05 -5.63 0.50
CA SER A 85 20.84 -6.03 -0.66
C SER A 85 20.23 -7.18 -1.49
N TYR A 86 19.05 -7.69 -1.07
CA TYR A 86 18.37 -8.75 -1.81
C TYR A 86 18.01 -8.27 -3.23
N PRO A 87 18.12 -9.14 -4.26
CA PRO A 87 18.00 -8.70 -5.65
C PRO A 87 16.59 -8.19 -6.03
N ASN A 88 15.55 -8.71 -5.39
CA ASN A 88 14.16 -8.35 -5.70
C ASN A 88 13.43 -7.98 -4.41
N VAL A 89 13.39 -6.70 -4.12
CA VAL A 89 12.77 -6.15 -2.91
C VAL A 89 11.52 -5.36 -3.26
N VAL A 90 10.47 -5.58 -2.50
CA VAL A 90 9.23 -4.81 -2.59
C VAL A 90 8.87 -4.28 -1.21
N TYR A 91 8.52 -3.01 -1.10
CA TYR A 91 7.78 -2.47 0.01
C TYR A 91 6.30 -2.46 -0.37
N LEU A 92 5.45 -3.06 0.46
CA LEU A 92 4.01 -3.14 0.29
C LEU A 92 3.31 -2.40 1.42
N ALA A 93 2.61 -1.33 1.08
CA ALA A 93 1.76 -0.61 2.02
C ALA A 93 0.47 -1.40 2.28
N ARG A 94 -0.14 -1.14 3.44
CA ARG A 94 -1.43 -1.73 3.81
C ARG A 94 -2.58 -1.07 3.02
N PRO A 95 -3.74 -1.75 2.88
CA PRO A 95 -4.94 -1.10 2.36
C PRO A 95 -5.23 0.24 3.05
N CYS A 96 -5.64 1.23 2.26
CA CYS A 96 -5.94 2.60 2.69
C CYS A 96 -4.74 3.50 3.05
N GLN A 97 -3.52 2.99 3.07
CA GLN A 97 -2.31 3.80 3.18
C GLN A 97 -1.91 4.35 1.81
N TYR A 98 -1.53 5.60 1.71
CA TYR A 98 -1.10 6.33 0.49
C TYR A 98 -2.16 6.41 -0.64
N LEU A 99 -3.00 5.40 -0.80
CA LEU A 99 -4.01 5.30 -1.86
C LEU A 99 -5.37 5.03 -1.23
N PRO A 100 -6.20 6.07 -1.01
CA PRO A 100 -7.56 5.87 -0.56
C PRO A 100 -8.40 5.14 -1.62
N SER A 101 -9.43 4.45 -1.18
CA SER A 101 -10.52 3.90 -1.98
C SER A 101 -11.85 4.23 -1.32
N ASP A 102 -12.96 4.13 -2.04
CA ASP A 102 -14.30 4.40 -1.49
C ASP A 102 -14.68 3.48 -0.32
N THR A 103 -13.99 2.33 -0.20
CA THR A 103 -14.16 1.38 0.89
C THR A 103 -13.44 1.81 2.17
N CYS A 104 -12.42 2.68 2.07
CA CYS A 104 -11.56 3.06 3.18
C CYS A 104 -12.35 3.79 4.29
N ARG A 105 -12.22 3.30 5.52
CA ARG A 105 -12.83 3.85 6.73
C ARG A 105 -12.02 3.43 7.96
N PRO A 106 -12.09 4.16 9.08
CA PRO A 106 -11.29 3.91 10.28
C PRO A 106 -11.31 2.47 10.81
N TYR A 107 -12.40 1.76 10.60
CA TYR A 107 -12.49 0.33 10.92
C TYR A 107 -11.31 -0.48 10.38
N TYR A 108 -10.91 -0.25 9.10
CA TYR A 108 -9.90 -1.06 8.41
C TYR A 108 -8.45 -0.83 8.82
N TRP A 109 -8.16 0.20 9.60
CA TRP A 109 -6.82 0.38 10.19
C TRP A 109 -6.83 0.38 11.72
N THR A 110 -8.00 0.10 12.31
CA THR A 110 -8.17 -0.05 13.76
C THR A 110 -8.63 -1.46 14.12
N SER A 111 -9.88 -1.65 14.53
CA SER A 111 -10.40 -2.94 15.00
C SER A 111 -10.51 -3.99 13.90
N GLY A 112 -10.73 -3.60 12.66
CA GLY A 112 -10.81 -4.47 11.49
C GLY A 112 -9.52 -4.59 10.67
N ARG A 113 -8.36 -4.19 11.22
CA ARG A 113 -7.07 -4.20 10.48
C ARG A 113 -6.60 -5.58 10.02
N PHE A 114 -7.21 -6.65 10.53
CA PHE A 114 -7.01 -8.04 10.13
C PHE A 114 -8.30 -8.70 9.68
N ALA A 115 -9.31 -7.93 9.29
CA ALA A 115 -10.56 -8.46 8.74
C ALA A 115 -10.27 -9.33 7.50
N PRO A 116 -11.10 -10.35 7.23
CA PRO A 116 -10.88 -11.27 6.11
C PRO A 116 -10.65 -10.57 4.77
N GLU A 117 -11.39 -9.50 4.50
CA GLU A 117 -11.25 -8.71 3.27
C GLU A 117 -9.93 -7.94 3.18
N ILE A 118 -9.33 -7.55 4.32
CA ILE A 118 -8.00 -6.94 4.37
C ILE A 118 -6.93 -7.99 4.06
N ILE A 119 -7.00 -9.15 4.71
CA ILE A 119 -6.04 -10.25 4.47
C ILE A 119 -6.16 -10.75 3.03
N ALA A 120 -7.39 -10.88 2.48
CA ALA A 120 -7.60 -11.25 1.10
C ALA A 120 -6.99 -10.23 0.11
N ALA A 121 -7.11 -8.94 0.39
CA ALA A 121 -6.50 -7.89 -0.44
C ALA A 121 -4.96 -7.93 -0.39
N GLU A 122 -4.37 -8.16 0.78
CA GLU A 122 -2.92 -8.33 0.93
C GLU A 122 -2.42 -9.56 0.18
N GLN A 123 -3.11 -10.71 0.30
CA GLN A 123 -2.79 -11.93 -0.43
C GLN A 123 -2.88 -11.71 -1.96
N ASP A 124 -3.93 -11.04 -2.42
CA ASP A 124 -4.09 -10.72 -3.84
C ASP A 124 -2.96 -9.79 -4.33
N ALA A 125 -2.58 -8.78 -3.55
CA ALA A 125 -1.46 -7.92 -3.88
C ALA A 125 -0.13 -8.69 -3.99
N VAL A 126 0.15 -9.59 -3.06
CA VAL A 126 1.33 -10.48 -3.10
C VAL A 126 1.31 -11.35 -4.37
N ASN A 127 0.17 -11.96 -4.69
CA ASN A 127 0.01 -12.79 -5.89
C ASN A 127 0.23 -11.99 -7.18
N GLN A 128 -0.30 -10.76 -7.27
CA GLN A 128 -0.08 -9.86 -8.41
C GLN A 128 1.40 -9.50 -8.58
N LEU A 129 2.10 -9.22 -7.48
CA LEU A 129 3.54 -8.95 -7.49
C LEU A 129 4.34 -10.16 -7.97
N MET A 130 4.04 -11.36 -7.45
CA MET A 130 4.70 -12.59 -7.90
C MET A 130 4.46 -12.85 -9.38
N GLN A 131 3.23 -12.69 -9.86
CA GLN A 131 2.88 -12.86 -11.27
C GLN A 131 3.59 -11.82 -12.15
N LYS A 132 3.55 -10.55 -11.75
CA LYS A 132 4.17 -9.45 -12.50
C LYS A 132 5.66 -9.66 -12.75
N TYR A 133 6.37 -10.22 -11.78
CA TYR A 133 7.83 -10.41 -11.84
C TYR A 133 8.25 -11.85 -12.10
N ASN A 134 7.30 -12.74 -12.43
CA ASN A 134 7.52 -14.18 -12.62
C ASN A 134 8.26 -14.83 -11.44
N ALA A 135 7.99 -14.37 -10.22
CA ALA A 135 8.66 -14.85 -9.03
C ALA A 135 8.09 -16.19 -8.57
N PRO A 136 8.94 -17.22 -8.32
CA PRO A 136 8.48 -18.54 -7.92
C PRO A 136 7.98 -18.58 -6.46
N SER A 137 8.37 -17.61 -5.64
CA SER A 137 8.00 -17.50 -4.23
C SER A 137 8.20 -16.08 -3.72
N ALA A 138 7.59 -15.78 -2.58
CA ALA A 138 7.81 -14.55 -1.82
C ALA A 138 8.21 -14.87 -0.39
N GLU A 139 9.19 -14.15 0.13
CA GLU A 139 9.54 -14.07 1.55
C GLU A 139 8.90 -12.80 2.11
N LEU A 140 8.11 -12.92 3.17
CA LEU A 140 7.42 -11.79 3.77
C LEU A 140 8.17 -11.32 5.02
N VAL A 141 8.46 -10.03 5.09
CA VAL A 141 9.07 -9.36 6.25
C VAL A 141 8.05 -8.36 6.78
N GLY A 142 7.38 -8.71 7.87
CA GLY A 142 6.32 -7.86 8.44
C GLY A 142 6.83 -7.00 9.59
N TYR A 143 6.45 -5.74 9.63
CA TYR A 143 6.73 -4.81 10.72
C TYR A 143 5.47 -4.53 11.52
N SER A 144 5.52 -4.60 12.88
CA SER A 144 4.38 -4.30 13.75
C SER A 144 3.11 -5.09 13.33
N GLY A 145 2.00 -4.42 12.99
CA GLY A 145 0.80 -5.06 12.45
C GLY A 145 1.04 -5.82 11.13
N GLY A 146 2.01 -5.40 10.33
CA GLY A 146 2.44 -6.13 9.15
C GLY A 146 3.05 -7.50 9.44
N GLY A 147 3.63 -7.70 10.64
CA GLY A 147 4.09 -9.01 11.10
C GLY A 147 2.95 -10.01 11.28
N ALA A 148 1.81 -9.55 11.81
CA ALA A 148 0.61 -10.39 11.90
C ALA A 148 0.05 -10.71 10.50
N VAL A 149 0.05 -9.75 9.57
CA VAL A 149 -0.35 -9.99 8.17
C VAL A 149 0.57 -11.03 7.53
N ALA A 150 1.89 -10.86 7.62
CA ALA A 150 2.86 -11.82 7.05
C ALA A 150 2.70 -13.24 7.59
N ALA A 151 2.22 -13.39 8.83
CA ALA A 151 1.95 -14.70 9.44
C ALA A 151 0.59 -15.30 9.02
N LEU A 152 -0.34 -14.49 8.51
CA LEU A 152 -1.67 -14.91 8.07
C LEU A 152 -1.70 -15.23 6.56
N LEU A 153 -0.71 -14.80 5.79
CA LEU A 153 -0.54 -15.07 4.36
C LEU A 153 0.26 -16.35 4.10
#